data_c386c6a46c6578c9cdf2adb3425f6fc1
#
_entry.id   c386c6a46c6578c9cdf2adb3425f6fc1
#
_cell.length_a   1.000
_cell.length_b   1.000
_cell.length_c   1.000
_cell.angle_alpha   90.00
_cell.angle_beta   90.00
_cell.angle_gamma   90.00
#
_symmetry.space_group_name_H-M   'P 1'
#
loop_
_entity.id
_entity.type
_entity.pdbx_description
1 polymer ?
#
loop_
_entity_poly.entity_id
_entity_poly.type
_entity_poly.pdbx_seq_one_letter_code
_entity_poly.pdbx_strand_id
1 'polypeptide(L)'
;MRRTTTNAIGVLLFCAVVIQLQASTITVTNTNDSGPGSLRQALTNVNDGDVVNFAVSGTIALTNGELLVDKSVTISGPGAATLAVDGNFTSRVFHIGPGKTASISGLTLTGGSAGSENGGGILNDHAILTMDSCAVRNSGGFGLGGGIYNDGSAGSGALTILNSTVSRNRASYAGGGIYNDADNGGNATLTIMNSTVDGNGAAYNDIPFGGGEGGGIYNSGGMMTITNSSVSDNSAGLPGPNFPTGAGAGISNYGTLTITNSTISSNNCFLFAGGVYNNGTLTITNSTVTGNSAVGQHDGHPWGHGGGIVGEVTLTNSTLSNNYSNLSAGGIEGSGAIGNTILNSNSGANITGSMTSLGYNISSDDGGGNLTGPGDQINTDPMIGPLQNNGGPTLTHALLPGSPAVNAGDPNFTPPPFYDQRETPYVRVFNGRIDIGAFELQPRHHATPAPRSRPTPPPRPTPR
;
A
#
# COMPACT_ATOMS: atom_id res chain seq x y z
N MET A 1 61.38 64.17 -7.22
CA MET A 1 59.99 64.09 -7.71
C MET A 1 59.63 62.61 -7.94
N ARG A 2 58.89 61.98 -7.04
CA ARG A 2 58.35 60.64 -7.22
C ARG A 2 56.86 60.75 -7.49
N ARG A 3 56.41 60.26 -8.66
CA ARG A 3 55.01 60.17 -9.00
C ARG A 3 54.46 58.83 -8.49
N THR A 4 53.52 58.92 -7.64
CA THR A 4 52.67 57.77 -7.19
C THR A 4 51.48 57.59 -8.13
N THR A 5 51.42 56.45 -8.85
CA THR A 5 50.29 56.08 -9.65
C THR A 5 49.33 55.24 -8.73
N THR A 6 48.14 55.75 -8.53
CA THR A 6 47.06 55.09 -7.81
C THR A 6 46.27 54.23 -8.80
N ASN A 7 46.34 52.91 -8.67
CA ASN A 7 45.47 52.01 -9.43
C ASN A 7 44.11 51.90 -8.72
N ALA A 8 43.05 52.37 -9.34
CA ALA A 8 41.67 52.14 -8.92
C ALA A 8 41.21 50.80 -9.47
N ILE A 9 40.98 49.80 -8.58
CA ILE A 9 40.34 48.53 -8.91
C ILE A 9 38.82 48.73 -8.82
N GLY A 10 38.17 48.79 -9.96
CA GLY A 10 36.71 48.80 -10.05
C GLY A 10 36.15 47.41 -9.77
N VAL A 11 35.45 47.24 -8.65
CA VAL A 11 34.69 46.03 -8.35
C VAL A 11 33.32 46.13 -9.06
N LEU A 12 33.16 45.34 -10.14
CA LEU A 12 31.85 45.14 -10.77
C LEU A 12 31.02 44.22 -9.87
N LEU A 13 30.02 44.76 -9.19
CA LEU A 13 29.02 44.00 -8.48
C LEU A 13 28.01 43.43 -9.48
N PHE A 14 28.12 42.13 -9.81
CA PHE A 14 27.08 41.40 -10.57
C PHE A 14 25.91 41.14 -9.65
N CYS A 15 24.85 41.93 -9.73
CA CYS A 15 23.59 41.65 -9.06
C CYS A 15 22.87 40.57 -9.86
N ALA A 16 22.99 39.31 -9.43
CA ALA A 16 22.18 38.24 -9.97
C ALA A 16 20.72 38.45 -9.52
N VAL A 17 19.89 38.93 -10.43
CA VAL A 17 18.43 38.94 -10.21
C VAL A 17 17.94 37.50 -10.25
N VAL A 18 17.71 36.90 -9.10
CA VAL A 18 17.00 35.65 -9.00
C VAL A 18 15.53 35.96 -9.30
N ILE A 19 15.12 35.73 -10.54
CA ILE A 19 13.69 35.73 -10.89
C ILE A 19 13.10 34.48 -10.22
N GLN A 20 12.43 34.67 -9.11
CA GLN A 20 11.56 33.63 -8.57
C GLN A 20 10.39 33.45 -9.55
N LEU A 21 10.42 32.39 -10.33
CA LEU A 21 9.25 31.97 -11.09
C LEU A 21 8.16 31.65 -10.07
N GLN A 22 7.15 32.49 -9.98
CA GLN A 22 5.99 32.25 -9.13
C GLN A 22 5.13 31.19 -9.84
N ALA A 23 4.80 30.11 -9.14
CA ALA A 23 3.92 29.07 -9.66
C ALA A 23 2.60 29.68 -10.15
N SER A 24 2.24 29.42 -11.39
CA SER A 24 0.96 29.84 -11.96
C SER A 24 -0.10 28.75 -11.74
N THR A 25 -1.36 29.15 -11.81
CA THR A 25 -2.48 28.21 -11.73
C THR A 25 -3.25 28.20 -13.03
N ILE A 26 -3.37 27.01 -13.66
CA ILE A 26 -4.18 26.80 -14.84
C ILE A 26 -5.44 26.05 -14.45
N THR A 27 -6.60 26.60 -14.78
CA THR A 27 -7.89 26.01 -14.44
C THR A 27 -8.49 25.25 -15.62
N VAL A 28 -8.77 23.95 -15.42
CA VAL A 28 -9.53 23.12 -16.35
C VAL A 28 -10.99 23.51 -16.25
N THR A 29 -11.60 23.91 -17.36
CA THR A 29 -12.97 24.50 -17.40
C THR A 29 -13.99 23.63 -18.11
N ASN A 30 -13.59 22.51 -18.72
CA ASN A 30 -14.52 21.55 -19.34
C ASN A 30 -13.97 20.12 -19.26
N THR A 31 -14.79 19.16 -19.56
CA THR A 31 -14.48 17.72 -19.53
C THR A 31 -14.07 17.16 -20.89
N ASN A 32 -13.84 18.00 -21.89
CA ASN A 32 -13.37 17.54 -23.20
C ASN A 32 -11.96 16.98 -23.08
N ASP A 33 -11.64 15.96 -23.88
CA ASP A 33 -10.28 15.39 -23.90
C ASP A 33 -9.24 16.38 -24.46
N SER A 34 -9.62 17.25 -25.39
CA SER A 34 -8.70 18.19 -26.05
C SER A 34 -9.35 19.55 -26.32
N GLY A 35 -8.54 20.52 -26.72
CA GLY A 35 -8.97 21.88 -27.02
C GLY A 35 -8.94 22.82 -25.81
N PRO A 36 -9.36 24.08 -26.02
CA PRO A 36 -9.28 25.12 -24.98
C PRO A 36 -10.04 24.73 -23.71
N GLY A 37 -9.39 24.88 -22.55
CA GLY A 37 -9.96 24.60 -21.24
C GLY A 37 -9.96 23.12 -20.84
N SER A 38 -9.44 22.20 -21.66
CA SER A 38 -9.30 20.79 -21.32
C SER A 38 -8.08 20.53 -20.43
N LEU A 39 -8.05 19.37 -19.73
CA LEU A 39 -6.91 18.93 -18.94
C LEU A 39 -5.65 18.74 -19.81
N ARG A 40 -5.79 18.13 -21.00
CA ARG A 40 -4.68 17.94 -21.94
C ARG A 40 -4.05 19.27 -22.35
N GLN A 41 -4.88 20.27 -22.66
CA GLN A 41 -4.38 21.62 -22.99
C GLN A 41 -3.69 22.28 -21.77
N ALA A 42 -4.25 22.10 -20.57
CA ALA A 42 -3.63 22.60 -19.35
C ALA A 42 -2.23 22.01 -19.16
N LEU A 43 -2.08 20.66 -19.28
CA LEU A 43 -0.78 19.98 -19.16
C LEU A 43 0.23 20.40 -20.24
N THR A 44 -0.23 20.76 -21.44
CA THR A 44 0.63 21.32 -22.51
C THR A 44 1.15 22.71 -22.16
N ASN A 45 0.36 23.51 -21.44
CA ASN A 45 0.64 24.93 -21.20
C ASN A 45 1.37 25.20 -19.86
N VAL A 46 1.44 24.20 -18.95
CA VAL A 46 2.13 24.38 -17.67
C VAL A 46 3.65 24.50 -17.82
N ASN A 47 4.26 25.18 -16.88
CA ASN A 47 5.70 25.18 -16.63
C ASN A 47 6.02 24.37 -15.36
N ASP A 48 7.31 24.10 -15.14
CA ASP A 48 7.73 23.45 -13.90
C ASP A 48 7.32 24.30 -12.67
N GLY A 49 6.67 23.65 -11.71
CA GLY A 49 6.17 24.27 -10.49
C GLY A 49 4.73 24.77 -10.56
N ASP A 50 4.08 24.78 -11.71
CA ASP A 50 2.72 25.26 -11.88
C ASP A 50 1.68 24.30 -11.25
N VAL A 51 0.47 24.80 -11.05
CA VAL A 51 -0.68 24.09 -10.50
C VAL A 51 -1.79 23.99 -11.55
N VAL A 52 -2.29 22.78 -11.76
CA VAL A 52 -3.53 22.53 -12.52
C VAL A 52 -4.65 22.29 -11.53
N ASN A 53 -5.70 23.10 -11.55
CA ASN A 53 -6.93 22.91 -10.80
C ASN A 53 -8.14 22.72 -11.72
N PHE A 54 -9.30 22.45 -11.15
CA PHE A 54 -10.51 22.09 -11.91
C PHE A 54 -11.72 22.91 -11.44
N ALA A 55 -12.43 23.51 -12.42
CA ALA A 55 -13.74 24.10 -12.23
C ALA A 55 -14.87 23.23 -12.79
N VAL A 56 -14.62 21.94 -12.97
CA VAL A 56 -15.53 20.95 -13.55
C VAL A 56 -15.69 19.72 -12.67
N SER A 57 -16.77 18.99 -12.89
CA SER A 57 -17.07 17.69 -12.29
C SER A 57 -17.51 16.69 -13.37
N GLY A 58 -17.60 15.41 -13.03
CA GLY A 58 -18.01 14.35 -13.96
C GLY A 58 -16.85 13.52 -14.47
N THR A 59 -16.76 13.27 -15.77
CA THR A 59 -15.75 12.40 -16.37
C THR A 59 -15.07 13.07 -17.56
N ILE A 60 -13.74 13.08 -17.56
CA ILE A 60 -12.91 13.40 -18.71
C ILE A 60 -12.56 12.07 -19.39
N ALA A 61 -13.21 11.77 -20.51
CA ALA A 61 -12.96 10.54 -21.27
C ALA A 61 -11.85 10.79 -22.30
N LEU A 62 -10.75 10.03 -22.19
CA LEU A 62 -9.62 10.15 -23.11
C LEU A 62 -9.91 9.44 -24.43
N THR A 63 -9.70 10.14 -25.54
CA THR A 63 -9.88 9.64 -26.91
C THR A 63 -8.64 9.86 -27.78
N ASN A 64 -7.69 10.67 -27.32
CA ASN A 64 -6.47 11.02 -28.03
C ASN A 64 -5.20 10.48 -27.34
N GLY A 65 -5.34 9.31 -26.71
CA GLY A 65 -4.22 8.69 -25.99
C GLY A 65 -4.03 9.22 -24.56
N GLU A 66 -2.97 8.77 -23.92
CA GLU A 66 -2.62 9.11 -22.53
C GLU A 66 -2.36 10.60 -22.31
N LEU A 67 -2.40 11.01 -21.06
CA LEU A 67 -1.99 12.34 -20.60
C LEU A 67 -0.52 12.29 -20.19
N LEU A 68 0.35 12.88 -21.01
CA LEU A 68 1.77 13.02 -20.68
C LEU A 68 1.97 14.21 -19.72
N VAL A 69 2.66 13.95 -18.61
CA VAL A 69 3.12 14.95 -17.64
C VAL A 69 4.64 15.10 -17.80
N ASP A 70 5.06 16.00 -18.65
CA ASP A 70 6.47 16.29 -18.98
C ASP A 70 7.03 17.51 -18.24
N LYS A 71 6.31 17.99 -17.25
CA LYS A 71 6.70 19.08 -16.34
C LYS A 71 6.47 18.65 -14.87
N SER A 72 7.28 19.22 -14.00
CA SER A 72 7.04 19.07 -12.55
C SER A 72 5.83 19.93 -12.17
N VAL A 73 4.71 19.28 -11.77
CA VAL A 73 3.41 19.96 -11.65
C VAL A 73 2.59 19.39 -10.50
N THR A 74 1.74 20.24 -9.93
CA THR A 74 0.68 19.82 -9.00
C THR A 74 -0.66 19.78 -9.72
N ILE A 75 -1.34 18.62 -9.72
CA ILE A 75 -2.67 18.42 -10.29
C ILE A 75 -3.64 18.25 -9.12
N SER A 76 -4.47 19.26 -8.85
CA SER A 76 -5.36 19.32 -7.69
C SER A 76 -6.82 19.17 -8.11
N GLY A 77 -7.35 17.96 -8.02
CA GLY A 77 -8.73 17.62 -8.32
C GLY A 77 -9.71 18.05 -7.24
N PRO A 78 -11.02 18.14 -7.57
CA PRO A 78 -12.08 18.57 -6.65
C PRO A 78 -12.53 17.49 -5.66
N GLY A 79 -11.93 16.32 -5.71
CA GLY A 79 -12.25 15.13 -4.93
C GLY A 79 -12.49 13.92 -5.83
N ALA A 80 -11.97 12.74 -5.42
CA ALA A 80 -12.07 11.50 -6.21
C ALA A 80 -13.53 11.07 -6.52
N ALA A 81 -14.48 11.44 -5.67
CA ALA A 81 -15.89 11.19 -5.94
C ALA A 81 -16.52 12.19 -6.94
N THR A 82 -15.84 13.28 -7.22
CA THR A 82 -16.37 14.42 -8.00
C THR A 82 -15.91 14.40 -9.44
N LEU A 83 -14.64 14.02 -9.69
CA LEU A 83 -14.05 14.05 -11.03
C LEU A 83 -13.27 12.78 -11.32
N ALA A 84 -13.56 12.17 -12.46
CA ALA A 84 -12.82 11.04 -12.99
C ALA A 84 -12.09 11.40 -14.28
N VAL A 85 -10.90 10.82 -14.49
CA VAL A 85 -10.21 10.75 -15.77
C VAL A 85 -10.25 9.29 -16.23
N ASP A 86 -10.87 9.04 -17.38
CA ASP A 86 -11.15 7.71 -17.89
C ASP A 86 -10.35 7.43 -19.16
N GLY A 87 -9.47 6.43 -19.10
CA GLY A 87 -8.71 5.95 -20.27
C GLY A 87 -9.54 5.23 -21.32
N ASN A 88 -10.86 5.05 -21.06
CA ASN A 88 -11.82 4.43 -21.96
C ASN A 88 -11.38 3.03 -22.46
N PHE A 89 -10.54 2.33 -21.70
CA PHE A 89 -9.88 1.06 -22.04
C PHE A 89 -9.11 1.07 -23.37
N THR A 90 -8.73 2.25 -23.85
CA THR A 90 -7.99 2.45 -25.10
C THR A 90 -6.60 3.02 -24.91
N SER A 91 -6.35 3.67 -23.77
CA SER A 91 -5.02 4.22 -23.44
C SER A 91 -4.80 4.24 -21.94
N ARG A 92 -3.53 4.31 -21.53
CA ARG A 92 -3.16 4.69 -20.17
C ARG A 92 -3.79 6.02 -19.78
N VAL A 93 -4.00 6.26 -18.49
CA VAL A 93 -4.52 7.55 -18.04
C VAL A 93 -3.42 8.60 -17.96
N PHE A 94 -2.38 8.33 -17.17
CA PHE A 94 -1.24 9.24 -17.01
C PHE A 94 0.11 8.56 -17.29
N HIS A 95 1.00 9.30 -17.95
CA HIS A 95 2.42 9.00 -18.04
C HIS A 95 3.20 10.17 -17.43
N ILE A 96 3.88 9.91 -16.30
CA ILE A 96 4.77 10.90 -15.67
C ILE A 96 6.15 10.69 -16.25
N GLY A 97 6.65 11.70 -17.00
CA GLY A 97 7.91 11.59 -17.74
C GLY A 97 9.15 11.62 -16.84
N PRO A 98 10.29 11.12 -17.35
CA PRO A 98 11.49 10.91 -16.55
C PRO A 98 12.06 12.20 -15.97
N GLY A 99 12.53 12.10 -14.72
CA GLY A 99 13.10 13.21 -13.96
C GLY A 99 12.10 14.27 -13.51
N LYS A 100 10.79 14.03 -13.64
CA LYS A 100 9.74 14.95 -13.18
C LYS A 100 9.30 14.65 -11.76
N THR A 101 8.79 15.69 -11.10
CA THR A 101 8.12 15.58 -9.81
C THR A 101 6.67 16.00 -9.99
N ALA A 102 5.76 15.05 -9.83
CA ALA A 102 4.33 15.29 -9.96
C ALA A 102 3.60 14.99 -8.64
N SER A 103 2.61 15.82 -8.34
CA SER A 103 1.63 15.56 -7.27
C SER A 103 0.24 15.53 -7.88
N ILE A 104 -0.50 14.45 -7.68
CA ILE A 104 -1.87 14.28 -8.15
C ILE A 104 -2.77 14.07 -6.94
N SER A 105 -3.81 14.88 -6.78
CA SER A 105 -4.73 14.74 -5.67
C SER A 105 -6.18 14.83 -6.10
N GLY A 106 -7.07 14.18 -5.32
CA GLY A 106 -8.52 14.32 -5.42
C GLY A 106 -9.12 13.92 -6.77
N LEU A 107 -8.58 12.91 -7.45
CA LEU A 107 -9.07 12.39 -8.72
C LEU A 107 -9.34 10.89 -8.67
N THR A 108 -10.35 10.44 -9.42
CA THR A 108 -10.47 9.04 -9.84
C THR A 108 -9.81 8.86 -11.20
N LEU A 109 -8.88 7.90 -11.29
CA LEU A 109 -8.24 7.44 -12.52
C LEU A 109 -8.80 6.05 -12.82
N THR A 110 -9.45 5.88 -13.96
CA THR A 110 -10.20 4.65 -14.25
C THR A 110 -10.08 4.24 -15.71
N GLY A 111 -10.38 2.98 -16.01
CA GLY A 111 -10.47 2.50 -17.39
C GLY A 111 -9.18 2.65 -18.20
N GLY A 112 -8.04 2.73 -17.53
CA GLY A 112 -6.75 2.83 -18.19
C GLY A 112 -6.33 1.50 -18.82
N SER A 113 -5.73 1.53 -20.01
CA SER A 113 -5.19 0.35 -20.69
C SER A 113 -3.90 0.71 -21.41
N ALA A 114 -2.81 0.03 -21.06
CA ALA A 114 -1.51 0.21 -21.71
C ALA A 114 -1.26 -0.81 -22.85
N GLY A 115 -2.25 -1.62 -23.22
CA GLY A 115 -2.05 -2.69 -24.19
C GLY A 115 -1.03 -3.70 -23.70
N SER A 116 0.09 -3.86 -24.43
CA SER A 116 1.22 -4.72 -24.04
C SER A 116 2.27 -4.02 -23.19
N GLU A 117 2.12 -2.72 -22.96
CA GLU A 117 3.05 -1.93 -22.14
C GLU A 117 2.67 -1.99 -20.65
N ASN A 118 3.48 -1.37 -19.79
CA ASN A 118 3.31 -1.35 -18.35
C ASN A 118 2.46 -0.16 -17.88
N GLY A 119 1.86 -0.28 -16.69
CA GLY A 119 1.14 0.82 -16.05
C GLY A 119 -0.19 1.17 -16.71
N GLY A 120 -1.18 0.26 -16.66
CA GLY A 120 -2.47 0.49 -17.32
C GLY A 120 -3.14 1.80 -16.91
N GLY A 121 -3.16 2.13 -15.63
CA GLY A 121 -3.65 3.42 -15.12
C GLY A 121 -2.58 4.51 -15.18
N ILE A 122 -1.41 4.26 -14.61
CA ILE A 122 -0.30 5.22 -14.49
C ILE A 122 1.02 4.53 -14.78
N LEU A 123 1.86 5.18 -15.58
CA LEU A 123 3.30 4.94 -15.66
C LEU A 123 4.03 6.08 -14.94
N ASN A 124 4.76 5.77 -13.87
CA ASN A 124 5.72 6.67 -13.24
C ASN A 124 7.11 6.34 -13.78
N ASP A 125 7.49 6.98 -14.88
CA ASP A 125 8.71 6.68 -15.63
C ASP A 125 9.90 7.45 -15.04
N HIS A 126 10.70 6.81 -14.19
CA HIS A 126 11.91 7.38 -13.57
C HIS A 126 11.63 8.78 -12.95
N ALA A 127 10.47 8.90 -12.29
CA ALA A 127 9.94 10.16 -11.78
C ALA A 127 9.60 10.06 -10.30
N ILE A 128 9.26 11.18 -9.70
CA ILE A 128 8.75 11.26 -8.33
C ILE A 128 7.26 11.58 -8.41
N LEU A 129 6.42 10.62 -8.05
CA LEU A 129 4.97 10.79 -8.03
C LEU A 129 4.42 10.69 -6.60
N THR A 130 3.67 11.70 -6.20
CA THR A 130 2.84 11.66 -4.99
C THR A 130 1.37 11.65 -5.39
N MET A 131 0.61 10.71 -4.85
CA MET A 131 -0.84 10.63 -4.99
C MET A 131 -1.49 10.81 -3.62
N ASP A 132 -2.45 11.70 -3.51
CA ASP A 132 -3.20 11.93 -2.28
C ASP A 132 -4.70 12.00 -2.53
N SER A 133 -5.48 11.27 -1.72
CA SER A 133 -6.94 11.27 -1.81
C SER A 133 -7.46 10.90 -3.21
N CYS A 134 -6.76 9.97 -3.88
CA CYS A 134 -7.06 9.49 -5.23
C CYS A 134 -7.66 8.08 -5.22
N ALA A 135 -8.31 7.72 -6.34
CA ALA A 135 -8.69 6.34 -6.63
C ALA A 135 -8.13 5.92 -7.99
N VAL A 136 -7.33 4.83 -8.05
CA VAL A 136 -6.87 4.19 -9.29
C VAL A 136 -7.58 2.86 -9.42
N ARG A 137 -8.45 2.74 -10.42
CA ARG A 137 -9.31 1.56 -10.50
C ARG A 137 -9.66 1.12 -11.91
N ASN A 138 -10.06 -0.16 -12.05
CA ASN A 138 -10.52 -0.74 -13.30
C ASN A 138 -9.55 -0.51 -14.47
N SER A 139 -8.27 -0.49 -14.18
CA SER A 139 -7.22 -0.29 -15.18
C SER A 139 -6.42 -1.59 -15.36
N GLY A 140 -5.79 -1.75 -16.52
CA GLY A 140 -5.00 -2.95 -16.76
C GLY A 140 -4.35 -3.02 -18.13
N GLY A 141 -3.83 -4.21 -18.45
CA GLY A 141 -3.16 -4.49 -19.70
C GLY A 141 -2.45 -5.84 -19.67
N PHE A 142 -1.80 -6.18 -20.78
CA PHE A 142 -0.99 -7.40 -20.90
C PHE A 142 0.40 -7.27 -20.26
N GLY A 143 0.78 -6.05 -19.83
CA GLY A 143 2.05 -5.75 -19.18
C GLY A 143 2.02 -5.94 -17.65
N LEU A 144 2.92 -5.24 -16.97
CA LEU A 144 3.11 -5.19 -15.53
C LEU A 144 2.42 -3.95 -14.94
N GLY A 145 2.04 -4.02 -13.66
CA GLY A 145 1.44 -2.86 -12.98
C GLY A 145 0.09 -2.44 -13.57
N GLY A 146 -0.93 -3.29 -13.43
CA GLY A 146 -2.24 -3.02 -14.04
C GLY A 146 -2.83 -1.66 -13.67
N GLY A 147 -2.75 -1.29 -12.39
CA GLY A 147 -3.08 0.05 -11.93
C GLY A 147 -1.94 1.03 -12.12
N ILE A 148 -0.79 0.76 -11.52
CA ILE A 148 0.37 1.66 -11.47
C ILE A 148 1.65 0.86 -11.71
N TYR A 149 2.51 1.38 -12.57
CA TYR A 149 3.89 0.91 -12.72
C TYR A 149 4.84 2.02 -12.26
N ASN A 150 5.64 1.74 -11.24
CA ASN A 150 6.67 2.65 -10.72
C ASN A 150 8.02 2.20 -11.25
N ASP A 151 8.50 2.82 -12.30
CA ASP A 151 9.75 2.50 -12.98
C ASP A 151 10.93 3.20 -12.31
N GLY A 152 11.78 2.43 -11.69
CA GLY A 152 13.10 2.83 -11.20
C GLY A 152 14.20 1.98 -11.80
N SER A 153 13.89 1.11 -12.78
CA SER A 153 14.82 0.18 -13.41
C SER A 153 15.98 0.90 -14.09
N ALA A 154 17.21 0.44 -13.87
CA ALA A 154 18.42 1.13 -14.35
C ALA A 154 18.52 2.63 -14.01
N GLY A 155 17.66 3.14 -13.15
CA GLY A 155 17.56 4.55 -12.77
C GLY A 155 16.95 4.71 -11.37
N SER A 156 16.02 5.65 -11.22
CA SER A 156 15.29 5.84 -9.97
C SER A 156 13.84 6.26 -10.21
N GLY A 157 12.92 5.64 -9.48
CA GLY A 157 11.50 5.97 -9.43
C GLY A 157 11.00 6.02 -8.00
N ALA A 158 10.17 7.00 -7.67
CA ALA A 158 9.59 7.13 -6.34
C ALA A 158 8.08 7.34 -6.44
N LEU A 159 7.33 6.47 -5.75
CA LEU A 159 5.87 6.55 -5.68
C LEU A 159 5.43 6.63 -4.22
N THR A 160 4.67 7.66 -3.90
CA THR A 160 4.01 7.82 -2.60
C THR A 160 2.50 7.85 -2.79
N ILE A 161 1.79 6.98 -2.07
CA ILE A 161 0.33 6.85 -2.11
C ILE A 161 -0.21 7.15 -0.71
N LEU A 162 -0.97 8.22 -0.58
CA LEU A 162 -1.55 8.71 0.67
C LEU A 162 -3.07 8.74 0.57
N ASN A 163 -3.78 8.31 1.62
CA ASN A 163 -5.22 8.46 1.74
C ASN A 163 -6.00 8.00 0.51
N SER A 164 -5.47 7.01 -0.22
CA SER A 164 -5.89 6.66 -1.57
C SER A 164 -6.30 5.19 -1.68
N THR A 165 -6.98 4.87 -2.78
CA THR A 165 -7.40 3.49 -3.08
C THR A 165 -6.86 3.06 -4.44
N VAL A 166 -6.24 1.88 -4.49
CA VAL A 166 -5.83 1.20 -5.73
C VAL A 166 -6.62 -0.09 -5.82
N SER A 167 -7.63 -0.15 -6.71
CA SER A 167 -8.57 -1.27 -6.67
C SER A 167 -9.03 -1.78 -8.01
N ARG A 168 -9.29 -3.11 -8.09
CA ARG A 168 -9.86 -3.78 -9.27
C ARG A 168 -9.04 -3.55 -10.54
N ASN A 169 -7.73 -3.41 -10.39
CA ASN A 169 -6.81 -3.34 -11.53
C ASN A 169 -6.28 -4.73 -11.84
N ARG A 170 -5.88 -4.95 -13.10
CA ARG A 170 -5.43 -6.27 -13.57
C ARG A 170 -4.17 -6.18 -14.40
N ALA A 171 -3.20 -7.03 -14.09
CA ALA A 171 -2.02 -7.27 -14.90
C ALA A 171 -1.98 -8.72 -15.38
N SER A 172 -1.39 -8.97 -16.52
CA SER A 172 -1.23 -10.35 -17.00
C SER A 172 -0.14 -11.11 -16.25
N TYR A 173 0.92 -10.43 -15.85
CA TYR A 173 2.09 -11.08 -15.26
C TYR A 173 2.27 -10.80 -13.78
N ALA A 174 2.38 -9.52 -13.39
CA ALA A 174 2.64 -9.16 -12.00
C ALA A 174 2.19 -7.74 -11.66
N GLY A 175 1.94 -7.53 -10.35
CA GLY A 175 1.52 -6.23 -9.85
C GLY A 175 0.15 -5.81 -10.38
N GLY A 176 -0.89 -6.61 -10.14
CA GLY A 176 -2.23 -6.27 -10.62
C GLY A 176 -2.65 -4.87 -10.23
N GLY A 177 -2.43 -4.48 -8.97
CA GLY A 177 -2.58 -3.11 -8.49
C GLY A 177 -1.36 -2.25 -8.80
N ILE A 178 -0.20 -2.63 -8.25
CA ILE A 178 1.04 -1.85 -8.29
C ILE A 178 2.23 -2.76 -8.60
N TYR A 179 3.09 -2.32 -9.51
CA TYR A 179 4.41 -2.90 -9.73
C TYR A 179 5.49 -1.86 -9.39
N ASN A 180 6.41 -2.19 -8.48
CA ASN A 180 7.52 -1.36 -8.06
C ASN A 180 8.82 -1.96 -8.60
N ASP A 181 9.41 -1.35 -9.62
CA ASP A 181 10.51 -1.91 -10.40
C ASP A 181 11.85 -1.26 -10.09
N ALA A 182 12.76 -2.04 -9.50
CA ALA A 182 14.17 -1.66 -9.28
C ALA A 182 15.15 -2.58 -10.01
N ASP A 183 14.72 -3.22 -11.07
CA ASP A 183 15.56 -4.13 -11.84
C ASP A 183 16.78 -3.43 -12.49
N ASN A 184 17.72 -4.23 -12.98
CA ASN A 184 18.92 -3.75 -13.67
C ASN A 184 19.81 -2.80 -12.85
N GLY A 185 19.84 -2.97 -11.51
CA GLY A 185 20.61 -2.10 -10.61
C GLY A 185 19.96 -0.74 -10.37
N GLY A 186 18.69 -0.62 -10.65
CA GLY A 186 17.88 0.57 -10.39
C GLY A 186 17.48 0.73 -8.93
N ASN A 187 16.74 1.79 -8.66
CA ASN A 187 16.21 2.11 -7.34
C ASN A 187 14.73 2.55 -7.45
N ALA A 188 13.84 1.72 -6.97
CA ALA A 188 12.43 2.05 -6.87
C ALA A 188 12.00 2.13 -5.41
N THR A 189 11.33 3.21 -5.05
CA THR A 189 10.75 3.36 -3.72
C THR A 189 9.24 3.47 -3.81
N LEU A 190 8.54 2.71 -2.95
CA LEU A 190 7.09 2.75 -2.83
C LEU A 190 6.70 2.97 -1.38
N THR A 191 5.98 4.05 -1.12
CA THR A 191 5.39 4.34 0.20
C THR A 191 3.88 4.34 0.10
N ILE A 192 3.21 3.52 0.91
CA ILE A 192 1.75 3.45 0.99
C ILE A 192 1.34 3.77 2.43
N MET A 193 0.55 4.83 2.61
CA MET A 193 0.12 5.27 3.93
C MET A 193 -1.38 5.63 3.93
N ASN A 194 -2.08 5.19 4.98
CA ASN A 194 -3.52 5.43 5.16
C ASN A 194 -4.35 5.04 3.92
N SER A 195 -3.96 3.98 3.23
CA SER A 195 -4.45 3.66 1.90
C SER A 195 -4.93 2.21 1.80
N THR A 196 -5.67 1.92 0.73
CA THR A 196 -6.19 0.58 0.48
C THR A 196 -5.77 0.07 -0.88
N VAL A 197 -5.26 -1.16 -0.94
CA VAL A 197 -4.97 -1.91 -2.17
C VAL A 197 -5.89 -3.12 -2.19
N ASP A 198 -6.94 -3.09 -3.02
CA ASP A 198 -8.09 -3.97 -2.87
C ASP A 198 -8.59 -4.57 -4.19
N GLY A 199 -8.89 -5.87 -4.18
CA GLY A 199 -9.54 -6.53 -5.31
C GLY A 199 -8.75 -6.52 -6.61
N ASN A 200 -7.42 -6.33 -6.57
CA ASN A 200 -6.58 -6.34 -7.77
C ASN A 200 -6.19 -7.78 -8.13
N GLY A 201 -5.82 -8.00 -9.39
CA GLY A 201 -5.48 -9.32 -9.87
C GLY A 201 -4.27 -9.37 -10.79
N ALA A 202 -3.38 -10.35 -10.53
CA ALA A 202 -2.31 -10.71 -11.44
C ALA A 202 -2.57 -12.12 -11.92
N ALA A 203 -3.10 -12.24 -13.13
CA ALA A 203 -3.27 -13.49 -13.85
C ALA A 203 -4.05 -13.25 -15.17
N TYR A 204 -3.70 -13.92 -16.22
CA TYR A 204 -4.42 -13.86 -17.48
C TYR A 204 -4.62 -15.25 -18.07
N ASN A 205 -5.88 -15.55 -18.46
CA ASN A 205 -6.29 -16.88 -18.92
C ASN A 205 -5.67 -17.34 -20.22
N ASP A 206 -5.04 -16.45 -21.00
CA ASP A 206 -4.60 -16.75 -22.37
C ASP A 206 -3.08 -16.99 -22.50
N ILE A 207 -2.33 -17.07 -21.38
CA ILE A 207 -0.91 -17.33 -21.41
C ILE A 207 -0.63 -18.78 -21.00
N PRO A 208 -0.09 -19.62 -21.90
CA PRO A 208 0.15 -21.04 -21.61
C PRO A 208 1.22 -21.31 -20.56
N PHE A 209 1.95 -20.32 -20.10
CA PHE A 209 3.07 -20.43 -19.14
C PHE A 209 2.87 -19.63 -17.86
N GLY A 210 1.64 -19.33 -17.49
CA GLY A 210 1.25 -18.80 -16.19
C GLY A 210 2.12 -17.65 -15.69
N GLY A 211 1.51 -16.50 -15.52
CA GLY A 211 1.98 -15.43 -14.68
C GLY A 211 1.09 -15.34 -13.47
N GLY A 212 1.30 -14.35 -12.62
CA GLY A 212 0.40 -14.04 -11.54
C GLY A 212 1.08 -13.92 -10.20
N GLU A 213 1.98 -12.97 -10.10
CA GLU A 213 2.60 -12.62 -8.83
C GLU A 213 2.17 -11.22 -8.38
N GLY A 214 2.02 -11.04 -7.06
CA GLY A 214 1.63 -9.76 -6.51
C GLY A 214 0.30 -9.26 -7.05
N GLY A 215 -0.80 -9.96 -6.78
CA GLY A 215 -2.12 -9.52 -7.23
C GLY A 215 -2.41 -8.08 -6.83
N GLY A 216 -2.15 -7.73 -5.56
CA GLY A 216 -2.15 -6.37 -5.08
C GLY A 216 -0.88 -5.62 -5.48
N ILE A 217 0.28 -6.08 -4.99
CA ILE A 217 1.55 -5.38 -5.14
C ILE A 217 2.67 -6.37 -5.47
N TYR A 218 3.51 -6.00 -6.44
CA TYR A 218 4.77 -6.68 -6.74
C TYR A 218 5.94 -5.72 -6.54
N ASN A 219 6.94 -6.13 -5.77
CA ASN A 219 8.15 -5.35 -5.49
C ASN A 219 9.37 -6.08 -6.06
N SER A 220 9.87 -5.62 -7.20
CA SER A 220 11.04 -6.17 -7.88
C SER A 220 12.32 -5.47 -7.40
N GLY A 221 12.91 -5.98 -6.31
CA GLY A 221 14.18 -5.47 -5.79
C GLY A 221 14.13 -4.12 -5.08
N GLY A 222 13.01 -3.40 -5.13
CA GLY A 222 12.86 -2.05 -4.58
C GLY A 222 12.65 -2.00 -3.07
N MET A 223 12.56 -0.78 -2.55
CA MET A 223 12.24 -0.50 -1.17
C MET A 223 10.76 -0.14 -1.02
N MET A 224 10.03 -0.87 -0.17
CA MET A 224 8.61 -0.66 0.04
C MET A 224 8.26 -0.50 1.52
N THR A 225 7.43 0.50 1.82
CA THR A 225 6.89 0.74 3.16
C THR A 225 5.38 0.83 3.09
N ILE A 226 4.68 0.06 3.93
CA ILE A 226 3.22 0.06 4.07
C ILE A 226 2.89 0.39 5.52
N THR A 227 2.19 1.49 5.74
CA THR A 227 1.82 1.95 7.09
C THR A 227 0.34 2.31 7.14
N ASN A 228 -0.34 1.93 8.23
CA ASN A 228 -1.75 2.26 8.47
C ASN A 228 -2.66 1.92 7.28
N SER A 229 -2.37 0.83 6.58
CA SER A 229 -2.97 0.54 5.27
C SER A 229 -3.54 -0.88 5.22
N SER A 230 -4.43 -1.11 4.27
CA SER A 230 -5.03 -2.42 4.03
C SER A 230 -4.64 -2.96 2.66
N VAL A 231 -4.23 -4.23 2.60
CA VAL A 231 -4.03 -4.98 1.35
C VAL A 231 -4.98 -6.18 1.39
N SER A 232 -6.07 -6.11 0.64
CA SER A 232 -7.18 -7.06 0.79
C SER A 232 -7.78 -7.53 -0.53
N ASP A 233 -8.38 -8.72 -0.48
CA ASP A 233 -9.18 -9.29 -1.58
C ASP A 233 -8.44 -9.36 -2.93
N ASN A 234 -7.10 -9.33 -2.93
CA ASN A 234 -6.30 -9.45 -4.15
C ASN A 234 -6.11 -10.91 -4.54
N SER A 235 -5.89 -11.15 -5.83
CA SER A 235 -5.75 -12.50 -6.38
C SER A 235 -4.51 -12.66 -7.26
N ALA A 236 -3.83 -13.80 -7.14
CA ALA A 236 -2.66 -14.12 -7.96
C ALA A 236 -2.68 -15.56 -8.44
N GLY A 237 -2.29 -15.75 -9.69
CA GLY A 237 -2.15 -17.07 -10.31
C GLY A 237 -3.46 -17.66 -10.81
N LEU A 238 -3.32 -18.65 -11.67
CA LEU A 238 -4.40 -19.44 -12.26
C LEU A 238 -4.01 -20.92 -12.37
N PRO A 239 -4.99 -21.83 -12.41
CA PRO A 239 -4.75 -23.20 -12.79
C PRO A 239 -4.24 -23.25 -14.24
N GLY A 240 -2.97 -23.55 -14.44
CA GLY A 240 -2.39 -23.76 -15.76
C GLY A 240 -2.42 -25.24 -16.14
N PRO A 241 -2.55 -25.58 -17.45
CA PRO A 241 -2.61 -26.98 -17.87
C PRO A 241 -1.29 -27.76 -17.67
N ASN A 242 -0.17 -27.06 -17.55
CA ASN A 242 1.14 -27.72 -17.40
C ASN A 242 1.81 -27.41 -16.07
N PHE A 243 1.64 -26.21 -15.51
CA PHE A 243 2.18 -25.81 -14.21
C PHE A 243 1.30 -24.75 -13.58
N PRO A 244 0.84 -24.94 -12.34
CA PRO A 244 0.20 -23.89 -11.59
C PRO A 244 1.21 -22.77 -11.30
N THR A 245 0.71 -21.56 -11.25
CA THR A 245 1.53 -20.37 -10.95
C THR A 245 0.82 -19.48 -9.94
N GLY A 246 1.54 -18.53 -9.42
CA GLY A 246 1.02 -17.52 -8.49
C GLY A 246 1.84 -17.45 -7.21
N ALA A 247 2.22 -16.24 -6.87
CA ALA A 247 2.86 -15.98 -5.57
C ALA A 247 2.38 -14.63 -5.02
N GLY A 248 2.19 -14.59 -3.70
CA GLY A 248 1.87 -13.36 -2.99
C GLY A 248 0.64 -12.64 -3.54
N ALA A 249 -0.55 -13.21 -3.40
CA ALA A 249 -1.75 -12.58 -3.93
C ALA A 249 -1.93 -11.15 -3.38
N GLY A 250 -1.70 -10.94 -2.09
CA GLY A 250 -1.61 -9.61 -1.52
C GLY A 250 -0.34 -8.90 -2.00
N ILE A 251 0.83 -9.47 -1.65
CA ILE A 251 2.13 -8.86 -1.91
C ILE A 251 3.13 -9.95 -2.30
N SER A 252 3.87 -9.74 -3.40
CA SER A 252 5.07 -10.49 -3.76
C SER A 252 6.30 -9.58 -3.62
N ASN A 253 7.26 -9.96 -2.76
CA ASN A 253 8.40 -9.12 -2.40
C ASN A 253 9.74 -9.80 -2.74
N TYR A 254 10.52 -9.17 -3.61
CA TYR A 254 11.91 -9.54 -3.93
C TYR A 254 12.92 -8.47 -3.50
N GLY A 255 12.46 -7.40 -2.84
CA GLY A 255 13.27 -6.31 -2.30
C GLY A 255 13.21 -6.21 -0.79
N THR A 256 13.12 -5.00 -0.29
CA THR A 256 12.93 -4.71 1.13
C THR A 256 11.51 -4.23 1.40
N LEU A 257 10.80 -4.92 2.29
CA LEU A 257 9.43 -4.59 2.67
C LEU A 257 9.31 -4.40 4.19
N THR A 258 8.76 -3.26 4.57
CA THR A 258 8.35 -2.98 5.96
C THR A 258 6.84 -2.73 6.02
N ILE A 259 6.16 -3.49 6.88
CA ILE A 259 4.72 -3.35 7.12
C ILE A 259 4.50 -2.99 8.58
N THR A 260 3.81 -1.88 8.83
CA THR A 260 3.52 -1.41 10.18
C THR A 260 2.06 -0.98 10.31
N ASN A 261 1.40 -1.30 11.42
CA ASN A 261 0.03 -0.90 11.76
C ASN A 261 -1.00 -1.22 10.66
N SER A 262 -0.79 -2.30 9.91
CA SER A 262 -1.50 -2.58 8.67
C SER A 262 -2.23 -3.91 8.72
N THR A 263 -3.19 -4.09 7.82
CA THR A 263 -3.94 -5.35 7.70
C THR A 263 -3.77 -5.95 6.31
N ILE A 264 -3.31 -7.20 6.25
CA ILE A 264 -3.20 -8.02 5.04
C ILE A 264 -4.26 -9.11 5.14
N SER A 265 -5.33 -9.04 4.36
CA SER A 265 -6.47 -9.95 4.58
C SER A 265 -7.17 -10.41 3.32
N SER A 266 -7.74 -11.61 3.37
CA SER A 266 -8.61 -12.16 2.32
C SER A 266 -7.95 -12.23 0.93
N ASN A 267 -6.63 -12.24 0.84
CA ASN A 267 -5.94 -12.39 -0.44
C ASN A 267 -5.88 -13.87 -0.83
N ASN A 268 -6.13 -14.18 -2.09
CA ASN A 268 -6.25 -15.55 -2.58
C ASN A 268 -5.23 -15.85 -3.67
N CYS A 269 -4.30 -16.74 -3.36
CA CYS A 269 -3.28 -17.22 -4.29
C CYS A 269 -3.57 -18.64 -4.78
N PHE A 270 -3.13 -18.93 -6.00
CA PHE A 270 -3.20 -20.29 -6.48
C PHE A 270 -2.08 -21.17 -5.90
N LEU A 271 -0.84 -20.67 -5.80
CA LEU A 271 0.30 -21.53 -5.43
C LEU A 271 0.98 -21.11 -4.11
N PHE A 272 1.66 -19.96 -4.07
CA PHE A 272 2.45 -19.55 -2.89
C PHE A 272 1.93 -18.27 -2.25
N ALA A 273 1.65 -18.31 -0.97
CA ALA A 273 1.23 -17.19 -0.12
C ALA A 273 -0.01 -16.42 -0.60
N GLY A 274 -1.11 -16.63 0.08
CA GLY A 274 -2.25 -15.73 -0.09
C GLY A 274 -1.90 -14.30 0.32
N GLY A 275 -1.32 -14.13 1.51
CA GLY A 275 -0.96 -12.81 2.04
C GLY A 275 0.33 -12.25 1.44
N VAL A 276 1.49 -12.74 1.89
CA VAL A 276 2.81 -12.21 1.50
C VAL A 276 3.75 -13.33 1.08
N TYR A 277 4.20 -13.31 -0.15
CA TYR A 277 5.35 -14.08 -0.61
C TYR A 277 6.61 -13.23 -0.49
N ASN A 278 7.63 -13.73 0.21
CA ASN A 278 8.86 -13.00 0.45
C ASN A 278 10.09 -13.77 0.00
N ASN A 279 10.83 -13.21 -0.95
CA ASN A 279 12.15 -13.67 -1.40
C ASN A 279 13.21 -12.56 -1.23
N GLY A 280 12.94 -11.60 -0.34
CA GLY A 280 13.81 -10.49 0.02
C GLY A 280 13.85 -10.31 1.53
N THR A 281 13.85 -9.08 2.01
CA THR A 281 13.76 -8.75 3.43
C THR A 281 12.33 -8.34 3.78
N LEU A 282 11.76 -8.96 4.82
CA LEU A 282 10.40 -8.65 5.30
C LEU A 282 10.40 -8.40 6.80
N THR A 283 9.91 -7.22 7.18
CA THR A 283 9.62 -6.89 8.58
C THR A 283 8.15 -6.51 8.73
N ILE A 284 7.46 -7.18 9.65
CA ILE A 284 6.05 -6.89 9.98
C ILE A 284 5.97 -6.57 11.47
N THR A 285 5.45 -5.41 11.78
CA THR A 285 5.29 -4.96 13.17
C THR A 285 3.88 -4.44 13.39
N ASN A 286 3.30 -4.79 14.54
CA ASN A 286 2.05 -4.18 15.00
C ASN A 286 0.91 -4.31 13.96
N SER A 287 0.82 -5.47 13.31
CA SER A 287 -0.02 -5.68 12.13
C SER A 287 -0.84 -6.97 12.20
N THR A 288 -1.87 -7.05 11.38
CA THR A 288 -2.74 -8.22 11.29
C THR A 288 -2.63 -8.88 9.90
N VAL A 289 -2.35 -10.20 9.86
CA VAL A 289 -2.36 -11.02 8.64
C VAL A 289 -3.42 -12.11 8.81
N THR A 290 -4.52 -12.03 8.09
CA THR A 290 -5.67 -12.88 8.39
C THR A 290 -6.53 -13.25 7.19
N GLY A 291 -7.07 -14.47 7.20
CA GLY A 291 -8.01 -14.92 6.17
C GLY A 291 -7.42 -15.03 4.77
N ASN A 292 -6.09 -15.02 4.63
CA ASN A 292 -5.43 -15.19 3.34
C ASN A 292 -5.36 -16.67 2.99
N SER A 293 -5.41 -17.01 1.70
CA SER A 293 -5.49 -18.39 1.26
C SER A 293 -4.59 -18.74 0.08
N ALA A 294 -4.02 -19.95 0.11
CA ALA A 294 -3.33 -20.58 -0.98
C ALA A 294 -3.98 -21.93 -1.27
N VAL A 295 -4.74 -22.04 -2.39
CA VAL A 295 -5.70 -23.14 -2.62
C VAL A 295 -5.50 -23.89 -3.94
N GLY A 296 -4.31 -23.80 -4.53
CA GLY A 296 -4.01 -24.42 -5.81
C GLY A 296 -4.21 -25.92 -5.79
N GLN A 297 -4.68 -26.45 -6.91
CA GLN A 297 -4.77 -27.88 -7.17
C GLN A 297 -4.23 -28.19 -8.58
N HIS A 298 -3.49 -29.27 -8.69
CA HIS A 298 -3.00 -29.78 -9.97
C HIS A 298 -3.16 -31.28 -9.99
N ASP A 299 -3.77 -31.82 -11.05
CA ASP A 299 -4.07 -33.26 -11.22
C ASP A 299 -4.75 -33.89 -9.99
N GLY A 300 -5.66 -33.16 -9.33
CA GLY A 300 -6.38 -33.61 -8.15
C GLY A 300 -5.57 -33.58 -6.85
N HIS A 301 -4.32 -33.10 -6.87
CA HIS A 301 -3.47 -32.96 -5.69
C HIS A 301 -3.41 -31.50 -5.19
N PRO A 302 -3.35 -31.26 -3.85
CA PRO A 302 -3.16 -29.92 -3.31
C PRO A 302 -1.75 -29.40 -3.60
N TRP A 303 -1.66 -28.11 -3.94
CA TRP A 303 -0.41 -27.42 -4.31
C TRP A 303 -0.26 -26.05 -3.65
N GLY A 304 -1.24 -25.58 -2.89
CA GLY A 304 -1.17 -24.28 -2.23
C GLY A 304 -0.28 -24.31 -0.99
N HIS A 305 0.72 -23.44 -0.93
CA HIS A 305 1.68 -23.30 0.16
C HIS A 305 1.49 -21.99 0.91
N GLY A 306 1.56 -22.00 2.24
CA GLY A 306 1.59 -20.80 3.08
C GLY A 306 0.41 -19.84 2.88
N GLY A 307 -0.64 -19.98 3.63
CA GLY A 307 -1.81 -19.08 3.46
C GLY A 307 -1.48 -17.63 3.76
N GLY A 308 -0.83 -17.37 4.90
CA GLY A 308 -0.45 -16.04 5.36
C GLY A 308 0.84 -15.54 4.76
N ILE A 309 1.96 -16.16 5.11
CA ILE A 309 3.31 -15.72 4.75
C ILE A 309 4.14 -16.91 4.27
N VAL A 310 4.84 -16.75 3.15
CA VAL A 310 5.89 -17.67 2.69
C VAL A 310 7.21 -16.91 2.58
N GLY A 311 8.29 -17.47 3.16
CA GLY A 311 9.64 -16.90 3.11
C GLY A 311 10.18 -16.47 4.47
N GLU A 312 11.28 -15.71 4.47
CA GLU A 312 11.89 -15.20 5.69
C GLU A 312 11.16 -13.96 6.21
N VAL A 313 10.87 -13.91 7.52
CA VAL A 313 10.16 -12.78 8.13
C VAL A 313 10.63 -12.48 9.54
N THR A 314 10.78 -11.18 9.85
CA THR A 314 10.81 -10.70 11.23
C THR A 314 9.42 -10.18 11.59
N LEU A 315 8.77 -10.84 12.54
CA LEU A 315 7.37 -10.59 12.91
C LEU A 315 7.27 -10.26 14.39
N THR A 316 6.78 -9.07 14.71
CA THR A 316 6.65 -8.64 16.11
C THR A 316 5.34 -7.94 16.38
N ASN A 317 4.83 -8.07 17.61
CA ASN A 317 3.62 -7.39 18.07
C ASN A 317 2.42 -7.56 17.11
N SER A 318 2.27 -8.71 16.50
CA SER A 318 1.36 -8.92 15.37
C SER A 318 0.38 -10.05 15.62
N THR A 319 -0.67 -10.14 14.79
CA THR A 319 -1.66 -11.22 14.87
C THR A 319 -1.79 -11.91 13.52
N LEU A 320 -1.50 -13.21 13.46
CA LEU A 320 -1.75 -14.08 12.31
C LEU A 320 -2.90 -15.03 12.64
N SER A 321 -4.00 -14.92 11.88
CA SER A 321 -5.18 -15.73 12.20
C SER A 321 -5.96 -16.18 10.98
N ASN A 322 -6.51 -17.39 11.03
CA ASN A 322 -7.43 -17.91 10.01
C ASN A 322 -6.86 -17.90 8.57
N ASN A 323 -5.56 -17.96 8.40
CA ASN A 323 -4.97 -18.12 7.08
C ASN A 323 -5.04 -19.60 6.66
N TYR A 324 -5.24 -19.85 5.38
CA TYR A 324 -5.50 -21.18 4.85
C TYR A 324 -4.51 -21.60 3.78
N SER A 325 -4.00 -22.81 3.90
CA SER A 325 -3.26 -23.52 2.85
C SER A 325 -3.83 -24.92 2.70
N ASN A 326 -3.88 -25.45 1.48
CA ASN A 326 -4.35 -26.82 1.27
C ASN A 326 -3.22 -27.86 1.24
N LEU A 327 -1.95 -27.45 1.36
CA LEU A 327 -0.81 -28.38 1.36
C LEU A 327 0.08 -28.25 2.61
N SER A 328 0.35 -27.02 3.10
CA SER A 328 1.32 -26.77 4.17
C SER A 328 0.73 -25.93 5.31
N ALA A 329 1.55 -25.12 6.00
CA ALA A 329 1.07 -24.22 7.05
C ALA A 329 0.17 -23.12 6.48
N GLY A 330 -0.97 -22.92 7.10
CA GLY A 330 -1.82 -21.76 6.81
C GLY A 330 -1.19 -20.45 7.30
N GLY A 331 -0.44 -20.47 8.41
CA GLY A 331 0.16 -19.28 8.99
C GLY A 331 1.45 -18.83 8.29
N ILE A 332 2.58 -19.40 8.70
CA ILE A 332 3.93 -19.09 8.17
C ILE A 332 4.56 -20.37 7.65
N GLU A 333 5.02 -20.32 6.39
CA GLU A 333 5.92 -21.33 5.83
C GLU A 333 7.27 -20.66 5.51
N GLY A 334 8.27 -20.85 6.40
CA GLY A 334 9.55 -20.17 6.20
C GLY A 334 10.46 -20.13 7.41
N SER A 335 11.23 -19.06 7.50
CA SER A 335 12.22 -18.84 8.56
C SER A 335 12.19 -17.41 9.06
N GLY A 336 12.99 -17.11 10.09
CA GLY A 336 13.16 -15.76 10.61
C GLY A 336 12.98 -15.66 12.12
N ALA A 337 12.39 -14.55 12.59
CA ALA A 337 12.19 -14.30 14.01
C ALA A 337 10.75 -13.88 14.33
N ILE A 338 10.26 -14.31 15.49
CA ILE A 338 8.89 -14.01 15.93
C ILE A 338 8.87 -13.64 17.43
N GLY A 339 8.19 -12.55 17.77
CA GLY A 339 8.06 -12.12 19.17
C GLY A 339 6.77 -11.36 19.45
N ASN A 340 6.23 -11.57 20.64
CA ASN A 340 5.01 -10.90 21.10
C ASN A 340 3.83 -11.01 20.11
N THR A 341 3.65 -12.18 19.51
CA THR A 341 2.75 -12.40 18.38
C THR A 341 1.72 -13.49 18.69
N ILE A 342 0.48 -13.29 18.19
CA ILE A 342 -0.59 -14.27 18.22
C ILE A 342 -0.60 -15.04 16.90
N LEU A 343 -0.60 -16.37 16.99
CA LEU A 343 -0.81 -17.31 15.90
C LEU A 343 -2.06 -18.13 16.21
N ASN A 344 -3.12 -17.95 15.44
CA ASN A 344 -4.41 -18.56 15.78
C ASN A 344 -5.15 -19.16 14.59
N SER A 345 -5.55 -20.41 14.73
CA SER A 345 -6.47 -21.09 13.80
C SER A 345 -6.02 -21.03 12.33
N ASN A 346 -4.71 -21.02 12.07
CA ASN A 346 -4.22 -21.18 10.71
C ASN A 346 -4.29 -22.66 10.31
N SER A 347 -4.70 -22.97 9.08
CA SER A 347 -4.91 -24.34 8.65
C SER A 347 -3.62 -25.16 8.61
N GLY A 348 -3.70 -26.45 8.88
CA GLY A 348 -2.56 -27.38 8.87
C GLY A 348 -1.59 -27.11 10.01
N ALA A 349 -0.97 -25.95 10.09
CA ALA A 349 -0.12 -25.51 11.19
C ALA A 349 -0.02 -23.98 11.23
N ASN A 350 0.28 -23.43 12.40
CA ASN A 350 0.61 -22.00 12.52
C ASN A 350 1.99 -21.67 11.94
N ILE A 351 2.95 -22.59 12.10
CA ILE A 351 4.32 -22.43 11.57
C ILE A 351 4.78 -23.75 10.94
N THR A 352 5.39 -23.67 9.76
CA THR A 352 6.21 -24.74 9.17
C THR A 352 7.55 -24.14 8.76
N GLY A 353 8.65 -24.74 9.21
CA GLY A 353 10.00 -24.24 8.96
C GLY A 353 10.77 -23.92 10.24
N SER A 354 11.67 -22.95 10.21
CA SER A 354 12.58 -22.67 11.31
C SER A 354 12.50 -21.19 11.74
N MET A 355 11.74 -20.94 12.80
CA MET A 355 11.61 -19.59 13.39
C MET A 355 12.35 -19.51 14.71
N THR A 356 13.04 -18.39 14.93
CA THR A 356 13.62 -18.05 16.23
C THR A 356 12.58 -17.32 17.07
N SER A 357 12.18 -17.88 18.20
CA SER A 357 11.30 -17.20 19.13
C SER A 357 12.07 -16.14 19.92
N LEU A 358 11.59 -14.90 19.86
CA LEU A 358 12.02 -13.79 20.71
C LEU A 358 11.25 -13.75 22.03
N GLY A 359 10.29 -14.66 22.18
CA GLY A 359 9.46 -14.82 23.38
C GLY A 359 8.10 -14.12 23.29
N TYR A 360 7.27 -14.44 24.28
CA TYR A 360 5.94 -13.87 24.50
C TYR A 360 5.01 -14.05 23.31
N ASN A 361 5.03 -15.23 22.69
CA ASN A 361 4.10 -15.59 21.62
C ASN A 361 2.97 -16.46 22.17
N ILE A 362 1.80 -16.41 21.52
CA ILE A 362 0.71 -17.37 21.75
C ILE A 362 0.43 -18.11 20.46
N SER A 363 0.39 -19.45 20.52
CA SER A 363 -0.01 -20.30 19.40
C SER A 363 -1.14 -21.22 19.81
N SER A 364 -2.18 -21.31 18.97
CA SER A 364 -3.31 -22.25 19.14
C SER A 364 -2.92 -23.72 18.92
N ASP A 365 -1.74 -23.97 18.36
CA ASP A 365 -1.10 -25.29 18.23
C ASP A 365 0.29 -25.30 18.89
N ASP A 366 1.13 -26.29 18.59
CA ASP A 366 2.47 -26.41 19.13
C ASP A 366 3.49 -25.43 18.53
N GLY A 367 3.07 -24.58 17.58
CA GLY A 367 3.94 -23.63 16.88
C GLY A 367 5.03 -24.30 16.04
N GLY A 368 4.80 -25.54 15.62
CA GLY A 368 5.79 -26.35 14.87
C GLY A 368 7.09 -26.61 15.64
N GLY A 369 7.05 -26.59 17.00
CA GLY A 369 8.21 -26.73 17.87
C GLY A 369 9.16 -25.51 17.90
N ASN A 370 8.80 -24.39 17.31
CA ASN A 370 9.65 -23.20 17.21
C ASN A 370 9.53 -22.26 18.42
N LEU A 371 8.39 -22.30 19.13
CA LEU A 371 8.09 -21.34 20.20
C LEU A 371 8.64 -21.85 21.52
N THR A 372 9.92 -21.58 21.78
CA THR A 372 10.67 -22.02 22.96
C THR A 372 11.26 -20.85 23.74
N GLY A 373 10.91 -19.63 23.40
CA GLY A 373 11.36 -18.41 24.05
C GLY A 373 10.66 -18.15 25.40
N PRO A 374 11.14 -17.17 26.16
CA PRO A 374 10.53 -16.82 27.45
C PRO A 374 9.08 -16.36 27.26
N GLY A 375 8.17 -16.88 28.08
CA GLY A 375 6.77 -16.48 28.06
C GLY A 375 5.94 -16.92 26.84
N ASP A 376 6.49 -17.80 25.99
CA ASP A 376 5.73 -18.43 24.90
C ASP A 376 4.63 -19.36 25.48
N GLN A 377 3.47 -19.34 24.83
CA GLN A 377 2.30 -20.15 25.19
C GLN A 377 1.87 -20.94 23.96
N ILE A 378 2.10 -22.23 23.96
CA ILE A 378 1.69 -23.15 22.88
C ILE A 378 0.42 -23.90 23.27
N ASN A 379 -0.30 -24.42 22.25
CA ASN A 379 -1.58 -25.13 22.43
C ASN A 379 -2.58 -24.30 23.27
N THR A 380 -2.56 -22.98 23.08
CA THR A 380 -3.32 -22.02 23.88
C THR A 380 -4.24 -21.20 22.99
N ASP A 381 -5.54 -21.26 23.22
CA ASP A 381 -6.51 -20.39 22.55
C ASP A 381 -6.30 -18.92 22.98
N PRO A 382 -5.91 -18.02 22.08
CA PRO A 382 -5.71 -16.62 22.42
C PRO A 382 -7.02 -15.86 22.69
N MET A 383 -8.17 -16.44 22.46
CA MET A 383 -9.49 -15.85 22.66
C MET A 383 -9.61 -14.48 21.99
N ILE A 384 -9.49 -14.45 20.66
CA ILE A 384 -9.63 -13.23 19.85
C ILE A 384 -11.01 -13.16 19.17
N GLY A 385 -11.52 -11.94 19.00
CA GLY A 385 -12.77 -11.69 18.28
C GLY A 385 -12.59 -11.75 16.76
N PRO A 386 -13.67 -11.58 15.97
CA PRO A 386 -13.59 -11.53 14.51
C PRO A 386 -12.79 -10.31 14.05
N LEU A 387 -12.31 -10.37 12.80
CA LEU A 387 -11.71 -9.20 12.13
C LEU A 387 -12.79 -8.14 11.93
N GLN A 388 -12.61 -6.97 12.54
CA GLN A 388 -13.59 -5.88 12.45
C GLN A 388 -12.96 -4.51 12.76
N ASN A 389 -13.73 -3.46 12.57
CA ASN A 389 -13.34 -2.12 12.99
C ASN A 389 -13.43 -2.01 14.53
N ASN A 390 -12.29 -2.06 15.18
CA ASN A 390 -12.13 -1.88 16.63
C ASN A 390 -11.59 -0.47 16.98
N GLY A 391 -11.65 0.46 16.04
CA GLY A 391 -11.01 1.77 16.06
C GLY A 391 -9.71 1.76 15.24
N GLY A 392 -9.19 2.96 14.91
CA GLY A 392 -7.99 3.09 14.09
C GLY A 392 -8.23 2.98 12.59
N PRO A 393 -7.15 3.05 11.78
CA PRO A 393 -7.24 3.12 10.33
C PRO A 393 -7.48 1.76 9.65
N THR A 394 -7.16 0.65 10.33
CA THR A 394 -7.23 -0.70 9.77
C THR A 394 -8.03 -1.64 10.67
N LEU A 395 -8.53 -2.75 10.12
CA LEU A 395 -9.27 -3.76 10.87
C LEU A 395 -8.33 -4.58 11.78
N THR A 396 -8.83 -5.01 12.94
CA THR A 396 -8.06 -5.80 13.90
C THR A 396 -8.90 -6.93 14.52
N HIS A 397 -8.23 -7.88 15.15
CA HIS A 397 -8.85 -8.86 16.06
C HIS A 397 -8.73 -8.33 17.49
N ALA A 398 -9.85 -8.00 18.13
CA ALA A 398 -9.85 -7.60 19.54
C ALA A 398 -9.61 -8.79 20.46
N LEU A 399 -8.91 -8.61 21.56
CA LEU A 399 -8.83 -9.58 22.63
C LEU A 399 -10.18 -9.67 23.36
N LEU A 400 -10.67 -10.88 23.55
CA LEU A 400 -11.93 -11.13 24.29
C LEU A 400 -11.67 -11.18 25.80
N PRO A 401 -12.70 -10.98 26.63
CA PRO A 401 -12.57 -11.09 28.09
C PRO A 401 -12.03 -12.45 28.52
N GLY A 402 -10.97 -12.46 29.30
CA GLY A 402 -10.28 -13.67 29.75
C GLY A 402 -9.18 -14.17 28.80
N SER A 403 -8.89 -13.46 27.72
CA SER A 403 -7.80 -13.79 26.82
C SER A 403 -6.47 -13.91 27.58
N PRO A 404 -5.70 -14.99 27.37
CA PRO A 404 -4.38 -15.15 27.98
C PRO A 404 -3.33 -14.20 27.40
N ALA A 405 -3.65 -13.48 26.33
CA ALA A 405 -2.78 -12.47 25.73
C ALA A 405 -2.73 -11.16 26.53
N VAL A 406 -3.73 -10.90 27.38
CA VAL A 406 -3.86 -9.63 28.12
C VAL A 406 -2.77 -9.48 29.17
N ASN A 407 -2.01 -8.37 29.11
CA ASN A 407 -0.85 -8.06 29.97
C ASN A 407 0.18 -9.20 30.03
N ALA A 408 0.32 -9.98 28.96
CA ALA A 408 1.17 -11.16 28.91
C ALA A 408 2.39 -11.01 28.00
N GLY A 409 2.53 -9.89 27.28
CA GLY A 409 3.66 -9.62 26.40
C GLY A 409 4.97 -9.35 27.14
N ASP A 410 6.01 -8.93 26.45
CA ASP A 410 7.33 -8.69 27.03
C ASP A 410 7.26 -7.67 28.19
N PRO A 411 7.63 -8.06 29.42
CA PRO A 411 7.63 -7.15 30.57
C PRO A 411 8.68 -6.03 30.46
N ASN A 412 9.68 -6.21 29.61
CA ASN A 412 10.76 -5.23 29.37
C ASN A 412 10.54 -4.41 28.09
N PHE A 413 9.36 -4.53 27.49
CA PHE A 413 9.06 -3.80 26.27
C PHE A 413 9.23 -2.29 26.48
N THR A 414 9.95 -1.67 25.58
CA THR A 414 10.14 -0.21 25.52
C THR A 414 9.72 0.29 24.13
N PRO A 415 8.83 1.29 24.04
CA PRO A 415 8.46 1.88 22.76
C PRO A 415 9.69 2.37 21.96
N PRO A 416 9.65 2.39 20.64
CA PRO A 416 8.49 2.17 19.76
C PRO A 416 8.09 0.71 19.58
N PRO A 417 6.85 0.41 19.12
CA PRO A 417 5.75 1.32 18.83
C PRO A 417 5.11 1.92 20.10
N PHE A 418 4.69 3.20 20.03
CA PHE A 418 4.03 3.88 21.15
C PHE A 418 2.55 3.53 21.27
N TYR A 419 1.92 3.13 20.17
CA TYR A 419 0.52 2.77 20.07
C TYR A 419 0.38 1.33 19.53
N ASP A 420 -0.76 0.72 19.72
CA ASP A 420 -1.10 -0.54 19.07
C ASP A 420 -1.47 -0.32 17.58
N GLN A 421 -1.85 -1.35 16.84
CA GLN A 421 -2.19 -1.24 15.41
C GLN A 421 -3.21 -0.15 15.10
N ARG A 422 -4.03 0.23 16.06
CA ARG A 422 -5.09 1.23 15.90
C ARG A 422 -4.61 2.67 15.98
N GLU A 423 -3.34 2.89 16.31
CA GLU A 423 -2.76 4.22 16.48
C GLU A 423 -3.38 5.01 17.65
N THR A 424 -3.14 6.32 17.66
CA THR A 424 -3.71 7.18 18.71
C THR A 424 -5.24 7.09 18.73
N PRO A 425 -5.90 6.96 19.89
CA PRO A 425 -5.34 7.11 21.25
C PRO A 425 -4.93 5.79 21.95
N TYR A 426 -4.77 4.69 21.23
CA TYR A 426 -4.59 3.34 21.78
C TYR A 426 -3.12 3.08 22.12
N VAL A 427 -2.67 3.51 23.31
CA VAL A 427 -1.28 3.33 23.75
C VAL A 427 -0.88 1.86 23.82
N ARG A 428 0.35 1.52 23.39
CA ARG A 428 0.86 0.15 23.36
C ARG A 428 1.14 -0.43 24.76
N VAL A 429 1.53 0.39 25.72
CA VAL A 429 1.74 -0.05 27.10
C VAL A 429 0.55 0.44 27.92
N PHE A 430 -0.39 -0.43 28.18
CA PHE A 430 -1.55 -0.16 29.05
C PHE A 430 -1.46 -1.04 30.30
N ASN A 431 -1.79 -0.50 31.47
CA ASN A 431 -1.65 -1.18 32.77
C ASN A 431 -0.24 -1.69 33.09
N GLY A 432 0.81 -1.08 32.52
CA GLY A 432 2.22 -1.35 32.86
C GLY A 432 2.85 -2.53 32.10
N ARG A 433 2.11 -3.24 31.25
CA ARG A 433 2.64 -4.32 30.42
C ARG A 433 1.83 -4.42 29.12
N ILE A 434 2.51 -4.74 28.01
CA ILE A 434 1.85 -4.90 26.71
C ILE A 434 1.04 -6.21 26.65
N ASP A 435 0.02 -6.19 25.81
CA ASP A 435 -0.68 -7.40 25.40
C ASP A 435 0.13 -8.12 24.30
N ILE A 436 -0.06 -9.43 24.16
CA ILE A 436 0.48 -10.17 23.04
C ILE A 436 -0.40 -9.92 21.80
N GLY A 437 0.24 -9.70 20.63
CA GLY A 437 -0.47 -9.48 19.38
C GLY A 437 -0.53 -7.99 18.95
N ALA A 438 -1.31 -7.70 17.94
CA ALA A 438 -1.42 -6.37 17.34
C ALA A 438 -2.36 -5.40 18.09
N PHE A 439 -3.20 -5.92 18.96
CA PHE A 439 -4.25 -5.17 19.67
C PHE A 439 -3.96 -5.12 21.17
N GLU A 440 -4.11 -3.93 21.77
CA GLU A 440 -4.01 -3.71 23.21
C GLU A 440 -5.40 -3.54 23.82
N LEU A 441 -5.78 -4.37 24.79
CA LEU A 441 -7.09 -4.30 25.43
C LEU A 441 -7.19 -3.06 26.33
N GLN A 442 -8.00 -2.12 25.95
CA GLN A 442 -8.24 -0.86 26.67
C GLN A 442 -9.74 -0.61 26.79
N PRO A 443 -10.19 0.17 27.79
CA PRO A 443 -11.57 0.65 27.82
C PRO A 443 -11.91 1.33 26.48
N ARG A 444 -13.12 1.09 25.96
CA ARG A 444 -13.55 1.78 24.73
C ARG A 444 -13.48 3.28 24.95
N HIS A 445 -12.65 3.95 24.17
CA HIS A 445 -12.71 5.39 24.07
C HIS A 445 -14.03 5.75 23.36
N HIS A 446 -15.05 6.10 24.14
CA HIS A 446 -16.20 6.74 23.55
C HIS A 446 -15.72 8.06 22.96
N ALA A 447 -15.76 8.20 21.64
CA ALA A 447 -15.63 9.51 21.02
C ALA A 447 -16.63 10.43 21.75
N THR A 448 -16.12 11.46 22.39
CA THR A 448 -16.97 12.46 23.03
C THR A 448 -17.87 13.00 21.91
N PRO A 449 -19.21 12.89 22.00
CA PRO A 449 -20.07 13.43 20.95
C PRO A 449 -19.67 14.89 20.75
N ALA A 450 -19.46 15.28 19.49
CA ALA A 450 -19.19 16.68 19.16
C ALA A 450 -20.26 17.54 19.89
N PRO A 451 -19.89 18.63 20.54
CA PRO A 451 -20.85 19.49 21.25
C PRO A 451 -22.00 19.80 20.28
N ARG A 452 -23.21 19.38 20.63
CA ARG A 452 -24.37 19.72 19.81
C ARG A 452 -24.39 21.23 19.73
N SER A 453 -24.26 21.76 18.52
CA SER A 453 -24.46 23.18 18.28
C SER A 453 -25.82 23.54 18.85
N ARG A 454 -25.83 24.45 19.85
CA ARG A 454 -27.07 24.93 20.46
C ARG A 454 -27.90 25.56 19.34
N PRO A 455 -29.16 25.19 19.15
CA PRO A 455 -30.00 25.86 18.17
C PRO A 455 -29.99 27.36 18.44
N THR A 456 -29.69 28.15 17.44
CA THR A 456 -29.80 29.60 17.51
C THR A 456 -31.25 29.96 17.83
N PRO A 457 -31.56 30.75 18.88
CA PRO A 457 -32.92 31.18 19.16
C PRO A 457 -33.49 31.94 17.96
N PRO A 458 -34.79 31.82 17.67
CA PRO A 458 -35.39 32.56 16.59
C PRO A 458 -35.29 34.07 16.85
N PRO A 459 -35.16 34.88 15.78
CA PRO A 459 -35.10 36.32 15.94
C PRO A 459 -36.38 36.85 16.62
N ARG A 460 -36.18 37.75 17.58
CA ARG A 460 -37.25 38.41 18.33
C ARG A 460 -38.14 39.23 17.37
N PRO A 461 -39.48 39.14 17.43
CA PRO A 461 -40.33 39.99 16.60
C PRO A 461 -40.10 41.46 16.90
N THR A 462 -39.91 42.27 15.86
CA THR A 462 -39.89 43.75 15.97
C THR A 462 -41.24 44.27 16.41
N PRO A 463 -41.30 45.17 17.39
CA PRO A 463 -42.57 45.81 17.73
C PRO A 463 -43.07 46.69 16.59
N ARG A 464 -44.37 46.61 16.32
CA ARG A 464 -45.08 47.53 15.41
C ARG A 464 -45.26 48.91 16.03
#